data_6e4f330677274a2a3a1a5f64953c7679
#
_entry.id   6e4f330677274a2a3a1a5f64953c7679
#
_cell.length_a   1.000
_cell.length_b   1.000
_cell.length_c   1.000
_cell.angle_alpha   90.00
_cell.angle_beta   90.00
_cell.angle_gamma   90.00
#
_symmetry.space_group_name_H-M   'P 1'
#
loop_
_entity.id
_entity.type
_entity.pdbx_description
1 polymer ?
#
loop_
_entity_poly.entity_id
_entity_poly.type
_entity_poly.pdbx_seq_one_letter_code
_entity_poly.pdbx_strand_id
1 'polypeptide(L)'
;MTDQDDARSPQLLRAVLQLRAKLLAGEFPPGIRVAELTLAPLLGVSRTPLRLALGVLEHEGLLRTLPSGGFVVREFTAADIADAIELRGVLEGTAARLAAERWTAPISLTPMRDAVTEMDALTAAPDIDFAAYVAANERFHTELQTLAASPMLNRALAQATALPFASPSAFVHAQAELAHHQRILLIAQDQHRCLLDAITHREPSRAEALAREHARLARRNLDAALTNRAALESVPGAALIRTEKPKERRHARSA
;
A
#
# COMPACT_ATOMS: atom_id res chain seq x y z
N MET A 1 -14.04 -28.75 -20.76
CA MET A 1 -13.84 -27.71 -19.72
C MET A 1 -15.00 -27.90 -18.78
N THR A 2 -14.71 -28.41 -17.61
CA THR A 2 -15.71 -29.03 -16.73
C THR A 2 -16.10 -28.08 -15.60
N ASP A 3 -17.35 -28.18 -15.12
CA ASP A 3 -17.95 -27.50 -13.93
C ASP A 3 -17.05 -27.40 -12.67
N GLN A 4 -15.98 -28.22 -12.61
CA GLN A 4 -15.00 -28.21 -11.53
C GLN A 4 -14.00 -27.04 -11.58
N ASP A 5 -13.74 -26.45 -12.74
CA ASP A 5 -12.83 -25.29 -12.85
C ASP A 5 -13.52 -23.98 -12.44
N ASP A 6 -14.82 -23.88 -12.69
CA ASP A 6 -15.65 -22.74 -12.29
C ASP A 6 -15.87 -22.67 -10.77
N ALA A 7 -15.98 -23.82 -10.10
CA ALA A 7 -16.12 -23.89 -8.63
C ALA A 7 -14.78 -23.66 -7.87
N ARG A 8 -13.62 -23.85 -8.52
CA ARG A 8 -12.30 -23.61 -7.91
C ARG A 8 -11.96 -22.12 -7.78
N SER A 9 -12.41 -21.30 -8.72
CA SER A 9 -12.15 -19.86 -8.72
C SER A 9 -12.76 -19.14 -7.51
N PRO A 10 -14.04 -19.35 -7.12
CA PRO A 10 -14.63 -18.74 -5.93
C PRO A 10 -14.00 -19.20 -4.60
N GLN A 11 -13.61 -20.48 -4.49
CA GLN A 11 -12.94 -20.99 -3.29
C GLN A 11 -11.52 -20.46 -3.14
N LEU A 12 -10.78 -20.34 -4.24
CA LEU A 12 -9.45 -19.71 -4.26
C LEU A 12 -9.54 -18.25 -3.82
N LEU A 13 -10.41 -17.47 -4.44
CA LEU A 13 -10.59 -16.06 -4.11
C LEU A 13 -10.95 -15.87 -2.65
N ARG A 14 -11.92 -16.67 -2.14
CA ARG A 14 -12.31 -16.65 -0.73
C ARG A 14 -11.13 -16.98 0.19
N ALA A 15 -10.34 -18.01 -0.13
CA ALA A 15 -9.18 -18.39 0.66
C ALA A 15 -8.11 -17.28 0.68
N VAL A 16 -7.82 -16.65 -0.47
CA VAL A 16 -6.88 -15.52 -0.56
C VAL A 16 -7.36 -14.36 0.30
N LEU A 17 -8.61 -13.92 0.15
CA LEU A 17 -9.14 -12.77 0.88
C LEU A 17 -9.17 -13.00 2.40
N GLN A 18 -9.68 -14.17 2.83
CA GLN A 18 -9.75 -14.50 4.26
C GLN A 18 -8.35 -14.63 4.88
N LEU A 19 -7.42 -15.33 4.21
CA LEU A 19 -6.09 -15.52 4.74
C LEU A 19 -5.30 -14.21 4.77
N ARG A 20 -5.43 -13.37 3.74
CA ARG A 20 -4.85 -12.01 3.73
C ARG A 20 -5.36 -11.20 4.91
N ALA A 21 -6.68 -11.14 5.12
CA ALA A 21 -7.26 -10.41 6.24
C ALA A 21 -6.70 -10.89 7.59
N LYS A 22 -6.59 -12.19 7.79
CA LYS A 22 -6.03 -12.78 9.02
C LYS A 22 -4.54 -12.48 9.23
N LEU A 23 -3.74 -12.51 8.15
CA LEU A 23 -2.32 -12.14 8.21
C LEU A 23 -2.16 -10.67 8.59
N LEU A 24 -2.93 -9.78 7.97
CA LEU A 24 -2.88 -8.35 8.25
C LEU A 24 -3.40 -7.98 9.63
N ALA A 25 -4.37 -8.74 10.15
CA ALA A 25 -4.86 -8.60 11.51
C ALA A 25 -3.88 -9.15 12.58
N GLY A 26 -2.78 -9.82 12.15
CA GLY A 26 -1.79 -10.38 13.08
C GLY A 26 -2.24 -11.68 13.75
N GLU A 27 -3.28 -12.34 13.26
CA GLU A 27 -3.71 -13.66 13.79
C GLU A 27 -2.60 -14.72 13.61
N PHE A 28 -1.71 -14.51 12.66
CA PHE A 28 -0.50 -15.29 12.44
C PHE A 28 0.72 -14.40 12.64
N PRO A 29 1.44 -14.51 13.77
CA PRO A 29 2.62 -13.69 14.04
C PRO A 29 3.71 -13.84 12.99
N PRO A 30 4.50 -12.79 12.73
CA PRO A 30 5.69 -12.88 11.88
C PRO A 30 6.62 -14.04 12.29
N GLY A 31 7.20 -14.70 11.30
CA GLY A 31 8.10 -15.84 11.52
C GLY A 31 7.42 -17.19 11.79
N ILE A 32 6.09 -17.20 11.99
CA ILE A 32 5.35 -18.45 12.20
C ILE A 32 5.16 -19.20 10.89
N ARG A 33 5.40 -20.52 10.94
CA ARG A 33 5.11 -21.43 9.82
C ARG A 33 3.61 -21.62 9.66
N VAL A 34 3.13 -21.42 8.45
CA VAL A 34 1.72 -21.60 8.09
C VAL A 34 1.50 -23.06 7.68
N ALA A 35 0.73 -23.80 8.46
CA ALA A 35 0.45 -25.21 8.22
C ALA A 35 -0.83 -25.39 7.40
N GLU A 36 -0.72 -25.96 6.19
CA GLU A 36 -1.88 -26.24 5.31
C GLU A 36 -2.96 -27.11 6.02
N LEU A 37 -2.52 -28.08 6.85
CA LEU A 37 -3.40 -28.96 7.58
C LEU A 37 -4.33 -28.23 8.57
N THR A 38 -3.83 -27.16 9.18
CA THR A 38 -4.60 -26.37 10.16
C THR A 38 -5.47 -25.34 9.45
N LEU A 39 -4.98 -24.77 8.34
CA LEU A 39 -5.69 -23.69 7.63
C LEU A 39 -6.88 -24.19 6.80
N ALA A 40 -6.80 -25.37 6.20
CA ALA A 40 -7.87 -25.89 5.34
C ALA A 40 -9.23 -25.97 6.07
N PRO A 41 -9.32 -26.59 7.26
CA PRO A 41 -10.57 -26.58 8.02
C PRO A 41 -10.95 -25.20 8.55
N LEU A 42 -9.98 -24.37 8.96
CA LEU A 42 -10.23 -23.01 9.46
C LEU A 42 -10.91 -22.12 8.41
N LEU A 43 -10.50 -22.24 7.14
CA LEU A 43 -11.02 -21.45 6.03
C LEU A 43 -12.20 -22.12 5.30
N GLY A 44 -12.52 -23.36 5.65
CA GLY A 44 -13.58 -24.13 4.99
C GLY A 44 -13.31 -24.36 3.50
N VAL A 45 -12.05 -24.61 3.13
CA VAL A 45 -11.63 -24.87 1.74
C VAL A 45 -10.82 -26.18 1.66
N SER A 46 -10.79 -26.78 0.48
CA SER A 46 -9.93 -27.95 0.24
C SER A 46 -8.45 -27.57 0.10
N ARG A 47 -7.54 -28.55 0.14
CA ARG A 47 -6.09 -28.31 0.11
C ARG A 47 -5.61 -27.63 -1.17
N THR A 48 -6.19 -27.96 -2.33
CA THR A 48 -5.74 -27.41 -3.63
C THR A 48 -5.95 -25.89 -3.71
N PRO A 49 -7.17 -25.32 -3.52
CA PRO A 49 -7.35 -23.88 -3.50
C PRO A 49 -6.57 -23.19 -2.38
N LEU A 50 -6.41 -23.83 -1.21
CA LEU A 50 -5.57 -23.28 -0.15
C LEU A 50 -4.11 -23.12 -0.59
N ARG A 51 -3.53 -24.16 -1.20
CA ARG A 51 -2.13 -24.11 -1.66
C ARG A 51 -1.90 -23.06 -2.73
N LEU A 52 -2.86 -22.89 -3.65
CA LEU A 52 -2.84 -21.82 -4.62
C LEU A 52 -2.94 -20.43 -3.95
N ALA A 53 -3.80 -20.29 -2.94
CA ALA A 53 -3.94 -19.06 -2.16
C ALA A 53 -2.63 -18.70 -1.42
N LEU A 54 -1.96 -19.68 -0.82
CA LEU A 54 -0.66 -19.47 -0.19
C LEU A 54 0.41 -19.03 -1.20
N GLY A 55 0.40 -19.59 -2.42
CA GLY A 55 1.27 -19.14 -3.51
C GLY A 55 0.98 -17.71 -3.97
N VAL A 56 -0.30 -17.31 -4.02
CA VAL A 56 -0.69 -15.92 -4.31
C VAL A 56 -0.14 -14.98 -3.24
N LEU A 57 -0.34 -15.29 -1.95
CA LEU A 57 0.13 -14.46 -0.84
C LEU A 57 1.67 -14.44 -0.71
N GLU A 58 2.34 -15.49 -1.14
CA GLU A 58 3.80 -15.51 -1.28
C GLU A 58 4.26 -14.57 -2.40
N HIS A 59 3.59 -14.60 -3.55
CA HIS A 59 3.85 -13.69 -4.65
C HIS A 59 3.58 -12.22 -4.28
N GLU A 60 2.55 -11.95 -3.47
CA GLU A 60 2.26 -10.64 -2.88
C GLU A 60 3.29 -10.22 -1.81
N GLY A 61 4.16 -11.14 -1.40
CA GLY A 61 5.21 -10.87 -0.42
C GLY A 61 4.77 -10.94 1.04
N LEU A 62 3.55 -11.38 1.37
CA LEU A 62 3.09 -11.56 2.76
C LEU A 62 3.64 -12.86 3.37
N LEU A 63 3.92 -13.84 2.54
CA LEU A 63 4.52 -15.13 2.92
C LEU A 63 5.87 -15.30 2.24
N ARG A 64 6.68 -16.21 2.76
CA ARG A 64 7.91 -16.67 2.15
C ARG A 64 7.95 -18.20 2.15
N THR A 65 8.35 -18.79 1.05
CA THR A 65 8.60 -20.24 0.94
C THR A 65 9.84 -20.60 1.74
N LEU A 66 9.76 -21.72 2.47
CA LEU A 66 10.88 -22.28 3.22
C LEU A 66 11.65 -23.30 2.35
N PRO A 67 13.00 -23.40 2.49
CA PRO A 67 13.77 -24.44 1.80
C PRO A 67 13.30 -25.86 2.14
N SER A 68 12.80 -26.10 3.36
CA SER A 68 12.20 -27.35 3.81
C SER A 68 10.76 -27.57 3.32
N GLY A 69 10.25 -26.71 2.47
CA GLY A 69 8.87 -26.69 2.01
C GLY A 69 7.90 -26.00 2.99
N GLY A 70 6.76 -25.55 2.46
CA GLY A 70 5.74 -24.79 3.19
C GLY A 70 6.07 -23.30 3.25
N PHE A 71 5.22 -22.55 3.95
CA PHE A 71 5.24 -21.10 3.99
C PHE A 71 5.46 -20.58 5.42
N VAL A 72 6.06 -19.41 5.53
CA VAL A 72 6.24 -18.67 6.78
C VAL A 72 5.77 -17.24 6.59
N VAL A 73 5.13 -16.68 7.61
CA VAL A 73 4.69 -15.26 7.63
C VAL A 73 5.93 -14.37 7.61
N ARG A 74 5.95 -13.39 6.70
CA ARG A 74 7.06 -12.44 6.62
C ARG A 74 7.00 -11.42 7.74
N GLU A 75 8.16 -10.98 8.15
CA GLU A 75 8.39 -9.83 9.00
C GLU A 75 9.00 -8.73 8.15
N PHE A 76 8.65 -7.49 8.42
CA PHE A 76 9.15 -6.33 7.69
C PHE A 76 9.84 -5.35 8.63
N THR A 77 11.01 -4.93 8.26
CA THR A 77 11.73 -3.84 8.94
C THR A 77 11.27 -2.48 8.41
N ALA A 78 11.56 -1.41 9.15
CA ALA A 78 11.36 -0.05 8.66
C ALA A 78 12.11 0.23 7.35
N ALA A 79 13.28 -0.40 7.16
CA ALA A 79 14.06 -0.31 5.94
C ALA A 79 13.33 -0.97 4.75
N ASP A 80 12.78 -2.17 4.94
CA ASP A 80 12.01 -2.86 3.87
C ASP A 80 10.82 -2.02 3.40
N ILE A 81 10.12 -1.36 4.34
CA ILE A 81 8.97 -0.50 4.03
C ILE A 81 9.44 0.76 3.29
N ALA A 82 10.54 1.35 3.74
CA ALA A 82 11.13 2.51 3.09
C ALA A 82 11.54 2.22 1.64
N ASP A 83 12.16 1.08 1.40
CA ASP A 83 12.56 0.63 0.06
C ASP A 83 11.33 0.40 -0.82
N ALA A 84 10.25 -0.18 -0.28
CA ALA A 84 8.99 -0.34 -0.99
C ALA A 84 8.34 1.00 -1.39
N ILE A 85 8.36 1.99 -0.49
CA ILE A 85 7.89 3.36 -0.75
C ILE A 85 8.74 4.02 -1.85
N GLU A 86 10.07 3.90 -1.79
CA GLU A 86 10.96 4.48 -2.81
C GLU A 86 10.74 3.84 -4.18
N LEU A 87 10.63 2.49 -4.24
CA LEU A 87 10.32 1.77 -5.48
C LEU A 87 8.98 2.24 -6.06
N ARG A 88 7.94 2.35 -5.24
CA ARG A 88 6.66 2.89 -5.67
C ARG A 88 6.82 4.28 -6.24
N GLY A 89 7.55 5.16 -5.57
CA GLY A 89 7.80 6.53 -6.02
C GLY A 89 8.46 6.59 -7.40
N VAL A 90 9.41 5.70 -7.69
CA VAL A 90 10.03 5.58 -9.01
C VAL A 90 9.00 5.16 -10.07
N LEU A 91 8.17 4.18 -9.75
CA LEU A 91 7.14 3.68 -10.69
C LEU A 91 6.02 4.70 -10.90
N GLU A 92 5.52 5.35 -9.84
CA GLU A 92 4.52 6.43 -9.95
C GLU A 92 5.07 7.65 -10.69
N GLY A 93 6.34 8.00 -10.47
CA GLY A 93 7.02 9.04 -11.26
C GLY A 93 7.05 8.72 -12.74
N THR A 94 7.37 7.46 -13.08
CA THR A 94 7.31 7.00 -14.47
C THR A 94 5.88 7.06 -15.01
N ALA A 95 4.87 6.68 -14.21
CA ALA A 95 3.46 6.80 -14.61
C ALA A 95 3.07 8.25 -14.90
N ALA A 96 3.46 9.18 -14.04
CA ALA A 96 3.17 10.60 -14.20
C ALA A 96 3.84 11.20 -15.46
N ARG A 97 5.09 10.82 -15.71
CA ARG A 97 5.79 11.21 -16.94
C ARG A 97 5.06 10.69 -18.18
N LEU A 98 4.72 9.41 -18.20
CA LEU A 98 4.00 8.80 -19.32
C LEU A 98 2.60 9.40 -19.49
N ALA A 99 1.89 9.70 -18.41
CA ALA A 99 0.61 10.39 -18.45
C ALA A 99 0.75 11.75 -19.13
N ALA A 100 1.73 12.57 -18.74
CA ALA A 100 1.98 13.87 -19.36
C ALA A 100 2.42 13.79 -20.82
N GLU A 101 3.20 12.76 -21.20
CA GLU A 101 3.63 12.51 -22.58
C GLU A 101 2.51 12.03 -23.50
N ARG A 102 1.65 11.13 -22.99
CA ARG A 102 0.69 10.36 -23.78
C ARG A 102 -0.71 10.94 -23.74
N TRP A 103 -1.03 11.74 -22.73
CA TRP A 103 -2.37 12.31 -22.63
C TRP A 103 -2.69 13.16 -23.87
N THR A 104 -3.80 12.85 -24.48
CA THR A 104 -4.37 13.60 -25.61
C THR A 104 -5.87 13.67 -25.43
N ALA A 105 -6.50 14.79 -25.79
CA ALA A 105 -7.96 14.79 -25.97
C ALA A 105 -8.30 13.73 -27.06
N PRO A 106 -9.28 12.83 -26.86
CA PRO A 106 -10.43 12.97 -25.96
C PRO A 106 -10.29 12.25 -24.60
N ILE A 107 -9.11 11.75 -24.20
CA ILE A 107 -8.98 11.10 -22.89
C ILE A 107 -9.31 12.14 -21.81
N SER A 108 -10.29 11.82 -20.97
CA SER A 108 -10.79 12.73 -19.95
C SER A 108 -9.86 12.81 -18.74
N LEU A 109 -9.52 14.02 -18.30
CA LEU A 109 -8.91 14.28 -17.00
C LEU A 109 -9.96 14.50 -15.90
N THR A 110 -11.25 14.44 -16.23
CA THR A 110 -12.33 14.70 -15.27
C THR A 110 -12.26 13.82 -14.04
N PRO A 111 -12.07 12.46 -14.14
CA PRO A 111 -12.02 11.62 -12.95
C PRO A 111 -10.87 12.00 -12.00
N MET A 112 -9.71 12.38 -12.54
CA MET A 112 -8.58 12.83 -11.74
C MET A 112 -8.83 14.20 -11.09
N ARG A 113 -9.48 15.14 -11.81
CA ARG A 113 -9.90 16.43 -11.27
C ARG A 113 -10.94 16.29 -10.16
N ASP A 114 -11.92 15.40 -10.35
CA ASP A 114 -12.97 15.16 -9.36
C ASP A 114 -12.35 14.61 -8.07
N ALA A 115 -11.39 13.69 -8.16
CA ALA A 115 -10.66 13.19 -7.00
C ALA A 115 -9.89 14.30 -6.27
N VAL A 116 -9.21 15.21 -7.00
CA VAL A 116 -8.51 16.37 -6.42
C VAL A 116 -9.51 17.31 -5.73
N THR A 117 -10.63 17.63 -6.39
CA THR A 117 -11.66 18.53 -5.84
C THR A 117 -12.28 17.95 -4.57
N GLU A 118 -12.54 16.65 -4.54
CA GLU A 118 -13.08 15.97 -3.36
C GLU A 118 -12.07 15.99 -2.20
N MET A 119 -10.81 15.71 -2.45
CA MET A 119 -9.77 15.81 -1.43
C MET A 119 -9.58 17.25 -0.94
N ASP A 120 -9.76 18.26 -1.78
CA ASP A 120 -9.77 19.68 -1.40
C ASP A 120 -10.87 19.99 -0.39
N ALA A 121 -12.08 19.52 -0.66
CA ALA A 121 -13.22 19.73 0.23
C ALA A 121 -13.02 19.02 1.57
N LEU A 122 -12.49 17.78 1.55
CA LEU A 122 -12.22 16.99 2.75
C LEU A 122 -11.14 17.63 3.63
N THR A 123 -10.07 18.15 3.02
CA THR A 123 -8.97 18.79 3.79
C THR A 123 -9.32 20.18 4.30
N ALA A 124 -10.33 20.84 3.74
CA ALA A 124 -10.85 22.13 4.22
C ALA A 124 -11.87 21.98 5.37
N ALA A 125 -12.41 20.77 5.58
CA ALA A 125 -13.38 20.50 6.65
C ALA A 125 -12.70 20.58 8.04
N PRO A 126 -13.43 21.07 9.08
CA PRO A 126 -12.91 21.08 10.45
C PRO A 126 -12.55 19.68 10.97
N ASP A 127 -13.40 18.70 10.65
CA ASP A 127 -13.19 17.28 10.96
C ASP A 127 -12.98 16.53 9.64
N ILE A 128 -11.80 15.94 9.50
CA ILE A 128 -11.43 15.24 8.27
C ILE A 128 -11.99 13.82 8.28
N ASP A 129 -12.81 13.49 7.28
CA ASP A 129 -13.18 12.11 6.99
C ASP A 129 -12.00 11.40 6.30
N PHE A 130 -11.16 10.71 7.09
CA PHE A 130 -9.99 9.98 6.59
C PHE A 130 -10.37 8.83 5.67
N ALA A 131 -11.52 8.19 5.85
CA ALA A 131 -11.96 7.10 4.99
C ALA A 131 -12.33 7.61 3.60
N ALA A 132 -13.08 8.72 3.53
CA ALA A 132 -13.40 9.39 2.28
C ALA A 132 -12.13 9.92 1.59
N TYR A 133 -11.19 10.50 2.36
CA TYR A 133 -9.91 10.97 1.82
C TYR A 133 -9.09 9.82 1.20
N VAL A 134 -8.97 8.67 1.89
CA VAL A 134 -8.31 7.47 1.37
C VAL A 134 -8.93 7.03 0.06
N ALA A 135 -10.27 6.95 -0.01
CA ALA A 135 -10.97 6.54 -1.23
C ALA A 135 -10.71 7.50 -2.40
N ALA A 136 -10.72 8.82 -2.17
CA ALA A 136 -10.42 9.82 -3.18
C ALA A 136 -8.95 9.75 -3.63
N ASN A 137 -8.02 9.58 -2.68
CA ASN A 137 -6.60 9.41 -2.96
C ASN A 137 -6.31 8.16 -3.80
N GLU A 138 -6.95 7.04 -3.50
CA GLU A 138 -6.82 5.82 -4.30
C GLU A 138 -7.35 5.99 -5.72
N ARG A 139 -8.47 6.71 -5.90
CA ARG A 139 -8.98 7.06 -7.24
C ARG A 139 -7.97 7.91 -8.01
N PHE A 140 -7.38 8.93 -7.39
CA PHE A 140 -6.36 9.77 -8.02
C PHE A 140 -5.18 8.95 -8.56
N HIS A 141 -4.61 8.04 -7.74
CA HIS A 141 -3.50 7.19 -8.15
C HIS A 141 -3.90 6.16 -9.22
N THR A 142 -5.13 5.65 -9.18
CA THR A 142 -5.67 4.75 -10.22
C THR A 142 -5.80 5.46 -11.55
N GLU A 143 -6.32 6.69 -11.55
CA GLU A 143 -6.44 7.51 -12.76
C GLU A 143 -5.07 7.87 -13.34
N LEU A 144 -4.08 8.15 -12.50
CA LEU A 144 -2.70 8.36 -12.94
C LEU A 144 -2.16 7.16 -13.73
N GLN A 145 -2.41 5.93 -13.26
CA GLN A 145 -2.02 4.70 -13.93
C GLN A 145 -2.78 4.51 -15.25
N THR A 146 -4.06 4.86 -15.27
CA THR A 146 -4.91 4.79 -16.47
C THR A 146 -4.39 5.74 -17.55
N LEU A 147 -4.06 6.98 -17.19
CA LEU A 147 -3.49 7.99 -18.09
C LEU A 147 -2.11 7.60 -18.63
N ALA A 148 -1.30 6.90 -17.84
CA ALA A 148 0.00 6.40 -18.27
C ALA A 148 -0.11 5.37 -19.41
N ALA A 149 -1.25 4.67 -19.53
CA ALA A 149 -1.55 3.70 -20.58
C ALA A 149 -0.43 2.67 -20.78
N SER A 150 0.13 2.13 -19.68
CA SER A 150 1.24 1.18 -19.71
C SER A 150 0.92 -0.08 -18.89
N PRO A 151 0.46 -1.17 -19.56
CA PRO A 151 0.14 -2.42 -18.86
C PRO A 151 1.33 -3.04 -18.12
N MET A 152 2.56 -2.84 -18.61
CA MET A 152 3.78 -3.32 -17.94
C MET A 152 4.03 -2.56 -16.65
N LEU A 153 3.90 -1.21 -16.69
CA LEU A 153 4.07 -0.37 -15.52
C LEU A 153 2.98 -0.65 -14.48
N ASN A 154 1.72 -0.81 -14.92
CA ASN A 154 0.62 -1.12 -14.03
C ASN A 154 0.83 -2.46 -13.30
N ARG A 155 1.37 -3.48 -13.97
CA ARG A 155 1.76 -4.73 -13.31
C ARG A 155 2.88 -4.54 -12.29
N ALA A 156 3.89 -3.76 -12.62
CA ALA A 156 4.98 -3.46 -11.68
C ALA A 156 4.49 -2.67 -10.46
N LEU A 157 3.60 -1.68 -10.65
CA LEU A 157 2.95 -0.95 -9.58
C LEU A 157 2.09 -1.85 -8.70
N ALA A 158 1.24 -2.70 -9.31
CA ALA A 158 0.43 -3.66 -8.56
C ALA A 158 1.29 -4.58 -7.69
N GLN A 159 2.44 -5.03 -8.20
CA GLN A 159 3.39 -5.81 -7.42
C GLN A 159 4.04 -5.00 -6.29
N ALA A 160 4.48 -3.78 -6.56
CA ALA A 160 5.13 -2.92 -5.57
C ALA A 160 4.17 -2.52 -4.44
N THR A 161 2.88 -2.35 -4.76
CA THR A 161 1.82 -1.94 -3.80
C THR A 161 1.02 -3.12 -3.22
N ALA A 162 1.40 -4.36 -3.53
CA ALA A 162 0.73 -5.56 -2.99
C ALA A 162 0.81 -5.63 -1.45
N LEU A 163 1.86 -5.07 -0.86
CA LEU A 163 1.97 -4.93 0.58
C LEU A 163 1.18 -3.70 1.06
N PRO A 164 0.33 -3.83 2.10
CA PRO A 164 -0.59 -2.78 2.51
C PRO A 164 0.13 -1.49 2.92
N PHE A 165 1.30 -1.58 3.55
CA PHE A 165 2.12 -0.43 3.94
C PHE A 165 2.91 0.21 2.78
N ALA A 166 2.88 -0.38 1.58
CA ALA A 166 3.47 0.19 0.38
C ALA A 166 2.45 0.93 -0.50
N SER A 167 1.14 0.86 -0.18
CA SER A 167 0.11 1.57 -0.93
C SER A 167 0.21 3.09 -0.77
N PRO A 168 -0.33 3.89 -1.70
CA PRO A 168 -0.37 5.36 -1.58
C PRO A 168 -1.05 5.84 -0.29
N SER A 169 -2.07 5.10 0.18
CA SER A 169 -2.88 5.45 1.35
C SER A 169 -2.41 4.78 2.65
N ALA A 170 -1.31 4.02 2.64
CA ALA A 170 -0.91 3.14 3.73
C ALA A 170 -0.88 3.81 5.12
N PHE A 171 -0.42 5.05 5.18
CA PHE A 171 -0.20 5.78 6.43
C PHE A 171 -1.20 6.93 6.63
N VAL A 172 -2.23 7.05 5.78
CA VAL A 172 -3.20 8.15 5.89
C VAL A 172 -4.02 8.01 7.18
N HIS A 173 -4.51 6.82 7.51
CA HIS A 173 -5.22 6.59 8.77
C HIS A 173 -4.36 6.85 10.00
N ALA A 174 -3.07 6.51 9.93
CA ALA A 174 -2.14 6.80 11.02
C ALA A 174 -1.99 8.30 11.31
N GLN A 175 -2.24 9.15 10.33
CA GLN A 175 -2.18 10.59 10.51
C GLN A 175 -3.22 11.12 11.48
N ALA A 176 -4.40 10.47 11.60
CA ALA A 176 -5.43 10.87 12.56
C ALA A 176 -4.90 10.90 14.00
N GLU A 177 -3.93 10.05 14.32
CA GLU A 177 -3.30 9.93 15.64
C GLU A 177 -2.08 10.86 15.83
N LEU A 178 -1.73 11.66 14.81
CA LEU A 178 -0.55 12.52 14.82
C LEU A 178 -0.92 14.00 14.99
N ALA A 179 -0.22 14.69 15.89
CA ALA A 179 -0.49 16.09 16.23
C ALA A 179 -0.41 17.10 15.06
N HIS A 180 0.24 16.72 13.95
CA HIS A 180 0.43 17.58 12.78
C HIS A 180 -0.16 16.98 11.49
N HIS A 181 -1.14 16.09 11.61
CA HIS A 181 -1.76 15.40 10.47
C HIS A 181 -2.26 16.35 9.38
N GLN A 182 -2.94 17.42 9.78
CA GLN A 182 -3.51 18.39 8.84
C GLN A 182 -2.45 19.04 7.93
N ARG A 183 -1.27 19.35 8.49
CA ARG A 183 -0.17 19.93 7.68
C ARG A 183 0.33 18.97 6.61
N ILE A 184 0.46 17.69 6.92
CA ILE A 184 0.96 16.69 5.96
C ILE A 184 -0.08 16.47 4.86
N LEU A 185 -1.36 16.41 5.22
CA LEU A 185 -2.44 16.28 4.25
C LEU A 185 -2.52 17.48 3.31
N LEU A 186 -2.34 18.71 3.82
CA LEU A 186 -2.32 19.92 2.99
C LEU A 186 -1.14 19.92 2.01
N ILE A 187 0.04 19.45 2.44
CA ILE A 187 1.21 19.29 1.54
C ILE A 187 0.91 18.24 0.47
N ALA A 188 0.35 17.08 0.86
CA ALA A 188 -0.01 16.03 -0.07
C ALA A 188 -1.01 16.53 -1.12
N GLN A 189 -2.02 17.28 -0.66
CA GLN A 189 -3.06 17.81 -1.53
C GLN A 189 -2.53 18.88 -2.49
N ASP A 190 -1.62 19.74 -2.05
CA ASP A 190 -0.95 20.69 -2.93
C ASP A 190 -0.13 19.97 -4.01
N GLN A 191 0.55 18.88 -3.64
CA GLN A 191 1.28 18.06 -4.61
C GLN A 191 0.35 17.36 -5.61
N HIS A 192 -0.85 16.91 -5.21
CA HIS A 192 -1.86 16.37 -6.13
C HIS A 192 -2.29 17.41 -7.17
N ARG A 193 -2.54 18.67 -6.74
CA ARG A 193 -2.87 19.78 -7.65
C ARG A 193 -1.73 20.07 -8.62
N CYS A 194 -0.50 20.16 -8.11
CA CYS A 194 0.69 20.40 -8.93
C CYS A 194 0.92 19.26 -9.95
N LEU A 195 0.64 18.01 -9.57
CA LEU A 195 0.78 16.87 -10.45
C LEU A 195 -0.27 16.86 -11.56
N LEU A 196 -1.53 17.14 -11.23
CA LEU A 196 -2.60 17.32 -12.21
C LEU A 196 -2.29 18.48 -13.17
N ASP A 197 -1.78 19.59 -12.66
CA ASP A 197 -1.34 20.73 -13.45
C ASP A 197 -0.23 20.36 -14.43
N ALA A 198 0.82 19.68 -13.97
CA ALA A 198 1.93 19.24 -14.80
C ALA A 198 1.49 18.27 -15.92
N ILE A 199 0.55 17.37 -15.64
CA ILE A 199 -0.03 16.48 -16.66
C ILE A 199 -0.85 17.30 -17.66
N THR A 200 -1.67 18.21 -17.19
CA THR A 200 -2.54 19.06 -18.04
C THR A 200 -1.72 19.92 -19.01
N HIS A 201 -0.59 20.45 -18.54
CA HIS A 201 0.32 21.27 -19.35
C HIS A 201 1.38 20.46 -20.11
N ARG A 202 1.32 19.12 -20.02
CA ARG A 202 2.27 18.22 -20.72
C ARG A 202 3.73 18.49 -20.34
N GLU A 203 3.99 18.57 -19.05
CA GLU A 203 5.31 18.78 -18.46
C GLU A 203 5.87 17.47 -17.86
N PRO A 204 6.36 16.52 -18.67
CA PRO A 204 6.66 15.15 -18.23
C PRO A 204 7.73 15.09 -17.14
N SER A 205 8.80 15.85 -17.26
CA SER A 205 9.88 15.86 -16.26
C SER A 205 9.42 16.42 -14.91
N ARG A 206 8.56 17.45 -14.93
CA ARG A 206 7.96 18.03 -13.72
C ARG A 206 6.99 17.04 -13.09
N ALA A 207 6.12 16.39 -13.87
CA ALA A 207 5.20 15.39 -13.39
C ALA A 207 5.93 14.22 -12.71
N GLU A 208 7.01 13.71 -13.31
CA GLU A 208 7.85 12.66 -12.72
C GLU A 208 8.43 13.09 -11.37
N ALA A 209 9.04 14.27 -11.32
CA ALA A 209 9.68 14.77 -10.10
C ALA A 209 8.66 14.96 -8.96
N LEU A 210 7.49 15.52 -9.27
CA LEU A 210 6.41 15.73 -8.31
C LEU A 210 5.87 14.42 -7.75
N ALA A 211 5.62 13.41 -8.59
CA ALA A 211 5.10 12.12 -8.14
C ALA A 211 6.13 11.39 -7.25
N ARG A 212 7.42 11.47 -7.57
CA ARG A 212 8.49 10.91 -6.73
C ARG A 212 8.58 11.62 -5.38
N GLU A 213 8.48 12.95 -5.35
CA GLU A 213 8.49 13.71 -4.09
C GLU A 213 7.20 13.43 -3.27
N HIS A 214 6.05 13.29 -3.95
CA HIS A 214 4.80 12.93 -3.30
C HIS A 214 4.88 11.57 -2.59
N ALA A 215 5.46 10.55 -3.22
CA ALA A 215 5.66 9.25 -2.59
C ALA A 215 6.50 9.33 -1.30
N ARG A 216 7.43 10.28 -1.20
CA ARG A 216 8.27 10.50 0.01
C ARG A 216 7.51 11.00 1.21
N LEU A 217 6.30 11.56 1.05
CA LEU A 217 5.44 11.89 2.19
C LEU A 217 5.05 10.62 2.97
N ALA A 218 4.83 9.49 2.29
CA ALA A 218 4.58 8.22 2.97
C ALA A 218 5.77 7.79 3.85
N ARG A 219 7.01 8.12 3.47
CA ARG A 219 8.19 7.87 4.31
C ARG A 219 8.17 8.71 5.58
N ARG A 220 7.82 10.00 5.48
CA ARG A 220 7.68 10.87 6.67
C ARG A 220 6.59 10.36 7.61
N ASN A 221 5.50 9.86 7.04
CA ASN A 221 4.41 9.26 7.80
C ASN A 221 4.83 7.95 8.48
N LEU A 222 5.61 7.10 7.80
CA LEU A 222 6.21 5.91 8.40
C LEU A 222 7.07 6.27 9.61
N ASP A 223 8.01 7.21 9.45
CA ASP A 223 8.91 7.64 10.52
C ASP A 223 8.12 8.18 11.74
N ALA A 224 7.05 8.93 11.50
CA ALA A 224 6.16 9.41 12.54
C ALA A 224 5.35 8.27 13.20
N ALA A 225 4.80 7.34 12.42
CA ALA A 225 4.04 6.21 12.95
C ALA A 225 4.91 5.28 13.80
N LEU A 226 6.16 5.05 13.42
CA LEU A 226 7.09 4.22 14.19
C LEU A 226 7.41 4.80 15.59
N THR A 227 7.24 6.10 15.79
CA THR A 227 7.44 6.76 17.09
C THR A 227 6.15 6.89 17.92
N ASN A 228 4.99 6.59 17.34
CA ASN A 228 3.68 6.67 17.98
C ASN A 228 2.94 5.32 17.86
N ARG A 229 2.75 4.66 18.99
CA ARG A 229 2.15 3.31 19.00
C ARG A 229 0.71 3.28 18.47
N ALA A 230 -0.14 4.25 18.82
CA ALA A 230 -1.51 4.32 18.34
C ALA A 230 -1.56 4.54 16.82
N ALA A 231 -0.71 5.43 16.30
CA ALA A 231 -0.57 5.66 14.89
C ALA A 231 -0.08 4.41 14.14
N LEU A 232 0.87 3.67 14.72
CA LEU A 232 1.36 2.44 14.10
C LEU A 232 0.28 1.35 14.06
N GLU A 233 -0.46 1.17 15.17
CA GLU A 233 -1.55 0.18 15.26
C GLU A 233 -2.68 0.45 14.27
N SER A 234 -2.88 1.69 13.81
CA SER A 234 -3.85 2.03 12.77
C SER A 234 -3.38 1.74 11.32
N VAL A 235 -2.10 1.40 11.13
CA VAL A 235 -1.56 1.05 9.80
C VAL A 235 -2.00 -0.37 9.42
N PRO A 236 -2.62 -0.58 8.25
CA PRO A 236 -2.95 -1.93 7.79
C PRO A 236 -1.69 -2.81 7.72
N GLY A 237 -1.73 -3.96 8.38
CA GLY A 237 -0.59 -4.87 8.44
C GLY A 237 0.50 -4.49 9.44
N ALA A 238 0.26 -3.53 10.35
CA ALA A 238 1.19 -3.15 11.41
C ALA A 238 1.74 -4.34 12.20
N ALA A 239 0.92 -5.39 12.39
CA ALA A 239 1.32 -6.62 13.07
C ALA A 239 2.49 -7.37 12.40
N LEU A 240 2.75 -7.09 11.12
CA LEU A 240 3.86 -7.65 10.35
C LEU A 240 5.13 -6.80 10.43
N ILE A 241 5.05 -5.62 11.02
CA ILE A 241 6.16 -4.68 11.11
C ILE A 241 6.97 -4.96 12.37
N ARG A 242 8.26 -5.19 12.18
CA ARG A 242 9.20 -5.32 13.29
C ARG A 242 9.47 -3.94 13.89
N THR A 243 9.00 -3.72 15.11
CA THR A 243 9.45 -2.59 15.93
C THR A 243 10.72 -2.99 16.68
N GLU A 244 11.81 -2.25 16.50
CA GLU A 244 12.98 -2.45 17.34
C GLU A 244 12.57 -2.17 18.80
N LYS A 245 12.80 -3.14 19.68
CA LYS A 245 12.71 -2.86 21.14
C LYS A 245 13.68 -1.72 21.44
N PRO A 246 13.28 -0.68 22.21
CA PRO A 246 14.23 0.34 22.64
C PRO A 246 15.43 -0.36 23.26
N LYS A 247 16.64 -0.10 22.75
CA LYS A 247 17.86 -0.53 23.40
C LYS A 247 17.81 0.04 24.82
N GLU A 248 17.63 -0.82 25.83
CA GLU A 248 17.83 -0.44 27.23
C GLU A 248 19.21 0.23 27.33
N ARG A 249 19.22 1.53 27.61
CA ARG A 249 20.47 2.22 27.92
C ARG A 249 21.04 1.52 29.14
N ARG A 250 21.98 0.62 28.93
CA ARG A 250 22.84 0.13 30.01
C ARG A 250 23.53 1.36 30.60
N HIS A 251 22.99 1.87 31.69
CA HIS A 251 23.74 2.78 32.55
C HIS A 251 24.98 2.00 32.97
N ALA A 252 26.11 2.34 32.36
CA ALA A 252 27.40 1.99 32.92
C ALA A 252 27.47 2.65 34.33
N ARG A 253 27.26 1.82 35.32
CA ARG A 253 27.68 2.20 36.70
C ARG A 253 29.19 2.14 36.67
N SER A 254 29.82 3.31 36.57
CA SER A 254 31.21 3.50 36.96
C SER A 254 31.30 3.40 38.46
N ALA A 255 31.99 2.39 38.93
CA ALA A 255 32.55 2.32 40.29
C ALA A 255 33.83 3.14 40.33
#